data_f0b3439df7b9a7d074ca2ea3b0bf512b
#
_entry.id   f0b3439df7b9a7d074ca2ea3b0bf512b
#
_cell.length_a   1.000
_cell.length_b   1.000
_cell.length_c   1.000
_cell.angle_alpha   90.00
_cell.angle_beta   90.00
_cell.angle_gamma   90.00
#
_symmetry.space_group_name_H-M   'P 1'
#
loop_
_entity.id
_entity.type
_entity.pdbx_description
1 polymer ?
#
loop_
_entity_poly.entity_id
_entity_poly.type
_entity_poly.pdbx_seq_one_letter_code
_entity_poly.pdbx_strand_id
1 'polypeptide(L)'
;MKVVPKWFPDLRQIVPRFATKEFRHIPIVCEIRSYQEYELGYRKLATTLGRVSSKPAPRELELLRLLIDRRTDPVGSLGLADCLFMTAFVSIIRPRRMIEIGTGSGFSSAVLACAIDPQGANSFKPCVDTLDAHATYFGDRELPVGFEIPRLIGEFPGSVRVHAPRQSDYIRNLASPNELEMAFIDANHQHPCPLLDLLRIVPYVRSAGWILLHDIRLGTLVEESRKNGVPVAYEAVFGAEWLFEEWPWTKIDGGNIGAIQLPMERKALWGPMRRLMKRPFEVCEESYRRLRDEVGEAARMLS
;
A
#
# COMPACT_ATOMS: atom_id res chain seq x y z
N MET A 1 -12.04 -8.99 24.08
CA MET A 1 -11.07 -9.09 25.18
C MET A 1 -9.69 -8.81 24.59
N LYS A 2 -9.09 -7.64 24.90
CA LYS A 2 -7.75 -7.30 24.40
C LYS A 2 -6.74 -8.19 25.12
N VAL A 3 -6.20 -9.20 24.44
CA VAL A 3 -5.07 -9.97 24.98
C VAL A 3 -3.81 -9.14 24.75
N VAL A 4 -3.38 -8.43 25.78
CA VAL A 4 -2.03 -7.83 25.79
C VAL A 4 -1.05 -8.97 26.06
N PRO A 5 -0.19 -9.34 25.10
CA PRO A 5 0.76 -10.44 25.32
C PRO A 5 1.76 -10.03 26.39
N LYS A 6 1.81 -10.74 27.51
CA LYS A 6 2.77 -10.55 28.61
C LYS A 6 4.21 -10.99 28.30
N TRP A 7 4.47 -11.55 27.11
CA TRP A 7 5.78 -12.13 26.80
C TRP A 7 6.26 -11.69 25.43
N PHE A 8 7.14 -10.70 25.41
CA PHE A 8 8.05 -10.49 24.29
C PHE A 8 9.35 -11.25 24.60
N PRO A 9 9.73 -12.28 23.81
CA PRO A 9 11.10 -12.74 23.84
C PRO A 9 11.98 -11.55 23.46
N ASP A 10 13.14 -11.47 24.09
CA ASP A 10 14.02 -10.31 24.04
C ASP A 10 14.49 -10.01 22.61
N LEU A 11 13.71 -9.21 21.86
CA LEU A 11 14.09 -8.67 20.55
C LEU A 11 15.43 -7.91 20.60
N ARG A 12 15.95 -7.61 21.80
CA ARG A 12 17.26 -7.01 22.04
C ARG A 12 18.40 -7.88 21.48
N GLN A 13 18.19 -9.18 21.35
CA GLN A 13 19.18 -10.09 20.77
C GLN A 13 19.21 -10.11 19.23
N ILE A 14 18.10 -9.68 18.60
CA ILE A 14 17.95 -9.76 17.14
C ILE A 14 18.26 -8.42 16.46
N VAL A 15 18.14 -7.31 17.17
CA VAL A 15 18.20 -5.96 16.58
C VAL A 15 19.33 -5.13 17.22
N PRO A 16 20.37 -4.73 16.46
CA PRO A 16 21.47 -3.90 16.97
C PRO A 16 20.96 -2.61 17.61
N ARG A 17 21.59 -2.18 18.72
CA ARG A 17 21.30 -0.90 19.40
C ARG A 17 21.92 0.24 18.60
N PHE A 18 21.22 0.80 17.64
CA PHE A 18 21.57 2.12 17.08
C PHE A 18 20.72 3.17 17.78
N ALA A 19 21.38 4.16 18.39
CA ALA A 19 20.72 5.34 18.95
C ALA A 19 20.23 6.21 17.80
N THR A 20 18.95 6.06 17.41
CA THR A 20 18.32 6.99 16.47
C THR A 20 17.61 8.07 17.25
N LYS A 21 17.99 9.35 17.05
CA LYS A 21 17.18 10.48 17.49
C LYS A 21 15.78 10.32 16.93
N GLU A 22 14.77 10.38 17.79
CA GLU A 22 13.36 10.29 17.40
C GLU A 22 12.95 11.56 16.63
N PHE A 23 13.14 11.56 15.32
CA PHE A 23 12.50 12.53 14.46
C PHE A 23 11.21 11.91 13.92
N ARG A 24 10.06 12.27 14.49
CA ARG A 24 8.77 12.01 13.82
C ARG A 24 8.62 13.01 12.68
N HIS A 25 8.71 12.55 11.46
CA HIS A 25 8.46 13.39 10.31
C HIS A 25 6.96 13.70 10.22
N ILE A 26 6.61 14.99 10.23
CA ILE A 26 5.22 15.42 10.03
C ILE A 26 4.85 15.11 8.57
N PRO A 27 3.71 14.44 8.30
CA PRO A 27 3.31 14.14 6.94
C PRO A 27 3.01 15.41 6.16
N ILE A 28 3.36 15.41 4.88
CA ILE A 28 2.96 16.46 3.95
C ILE A 28 1.57 16.11 3.45
N VAL A 29 0.57 16.93 3.81
CA VAL A 29 -0.82 16.68 3.42
C VAL A 29 -1.06 17.11 1.98
N CYS A 30 -1.51 16.18 1.14
CA CYS A 30 -1.80 16.37 -0.28
C CYS A 30 -3.11 15.66 -0.69
N GLU A 31 -4.18 15.81 0.08
CA GLU A 31 -5.48 15.22 -0.27
C GLU A 31 -6.03 15.84 -1.57
N ILE A 32 -6.65 14.99 -2.41
CA ILE A 32 -7.36 15.36 -3.64
C ILE A 32 -8.75 14.75 -3.56
N ARG A 33 -9.76 15.54 -3.24
CA ARG A 33 -11.11 15.04 -2.88
C ARG A 33 -12.08 14.96 -4.06
N SER A 34 -11.77 15.66 -5.13
CA SER A 34 -12.66 15.77 -6.30
C SER A 34 -11.89 15.99 -7.59
N TYR A 35 -12.55 15.75 -8.71
CA TYR A 35 -12.00 16.06 -10.03
C TYR A 35 -11.67 17.53 -10.22
N GLN A 36 -12.43 18.44 -9.58
CA GLN A 36 -12.20 19.88 -9.62
C GLN A 36 -10.89 20.28 -8.92
N GLU A 37 -10.52 19.55 -7.88
CA GLU A 37 -9.28 19.77 -7.12
C GLU A 37 -8.05 19.11 -7.74
N TYR A 38 -8.24 18.21 -8.71
CA TYR A 38 -7.18 17.33 -9.20
C TYR A 38 -5.95 18.09 -9.69
N GLU A 39 -6.12 19.08 -10.55
CA GLU A 39 -4.98 19.82 -11.12
C GLU A 39 -4.18 20.55 -10.03
N LEU A 40 -4.87 21.19 -9.07
CA LEU A 40 -4.22 21.87 -7.97
C LEU A 40 -3.49 20.89 -7.06
N GLY A 41 -4.14 19.79 -6.70
CA GLY A 41 -3.56 18.72 -5.90
C GLY A 41 -2.37 18.05 -6.58
N TYR A 42 -2.48 17.79 -7.88
CA TYR A 42 -1.39 17.25 -8.69
C TYR A 42 -0.17 18.17 -8.66
N ARG A 43 -0.35 19.49 -8.89
CA ARG A 43 0.75 20.48 -8.86
C ARG A 43 1.41 20.56 -7.49
N LYS A 44 0.62 20.56 -6.41
CA LYS A 44 1.12 20.52 -5.03
C LYS A 44 1.96 19.28 -4.80
N LEU A 45 1.46 18.11 -5.20
CA LEU A 45 2.14 16.82 -5.07
C LEU A 45 3.43 16.80 -5.91
N ALA A 46 3.38 17.26 -7.16
CA ALA A 46 4.55 17.36 -8.04
C ALA A 46 5.64 18.25 -7.45
N THR A 47 5.26 19.40 -6.86
CA THR A 47 6.20 20.29 -6.16
C THR A 47 6.82 19.61 -4.96
N THR A 48 6.02 18.92 -4.15
CA THR A 48 6.46 18.14 -2.99
C THR A 48 7.49 17.06 -3.37
N LEU A 49 7.28 16.43 -4.53
CA LEU A 49 8.16 15.38 -5.07
C LEU A 49 9.34 15.92 -5.88
N GLY A 50 9.55 17.24 -5.92
CA GLY A 50 10.62 17.88 -6.71
C GLY A 50 10.42 17.77 -8.23
N ARG A 51 9.18 17.60 -8.70
CA ARG A 51 8.80 17.43 -10.12
C ARG A 51 7.98 18.63 -10.63
N VAL A 52 8.43 19.85 -10.37
CA VAL A 52 7.68 21.11 -10.59
C VAL A 52 7.16 21.29 -12.02
N SER A 53 7.87 20.77 -13.02
CA SER A 53 7.46 20.85 -14.44
C SER A 53 6.45 19.77 -14.84
N SER A 54 6.12 18.83 -13.96
CA SER A 54 5.14 17.79 -14.26
C SER A 54 3.72 18.38 -14.32
N LYS A 55 2.98 18.00 -15.35
CA LYS A 55 1.56 18.36 -15.54
C LYS A 55 0.73 17.11 -15.71
N PRO A 56 -0.52 17.11 -15.21
CA PRO A 56 -1.42 15.98 -15.46
C PRO A 56 -1.71 15.86 -16.94
N ALA A 57 -1.71 14.64 -17.47
CA ALA A 57 -2.18 14.40 -18.82
C ALA A 57 -3.71 14.29 -18.81
N PRO A 58 -4.43 14.94 -19.75
CA PRO A 58 -5.90 14.83 -19.80
C PRO A 58 -6.39 13.37 -19.86
N ARG A 59 -5.66 12.51 -20.54
CA ARG A 59 -6.00 11.09 -20.71
C ARG A 59 -6.02 10.31 -19.39
N GLU A 60 -5.18 10.67 -18.41
CA GLU A 60 -5.15 10.02 -17.08
C GLU A 60 -6.48 10.17 -16.35
N LEU A 61 -7.01 11.41 -16.31
CA LEU A 61 -8.31 11.67 -15.68
C LEU A 61 -9.49 11.09 -16.44
N GLU A 62 -9.42 11.10 -17.76
CA GLU A 62 -10.44 10.49 -18.61
C GLU A 62 -10.54 8.99 -18.33
N LEU A 63 -9.41 8.29 -18.29
CA LEU A 63 -9.36 6.88 -17.96
C LEU A 63 -9.85 6.60 -16.55
N LEU A 64 -9.43 7.42 -15.57
CA LEU A 64 -9.90 7.25 -14.20
C LEU A 64 -11.42 7.40 -14.09
N ARG A 65 -12.03 8.39 -14.76
CA ARG A 65 -13.49 8.54 -14.81
C ARG A 65 -14.15 7.30 -15.41
N LEU A 66 -13.62 6.82 -16.52
CA LEU A 66 -14.13 5.62 -17.18
C LEU A 66 -14.08 4.38 -16.29
N LEU A 67 -12.99 4.20 -15.52
CA LEU A 67 -12.85 3.10 -14.57
C LEU A 67 -13.88 3.21 -13.43
N ILE A 68 -14.05 4.42 -12.87
CA ILE A 68 -15.02 4.67 -11.79
C ILE A 68 -16.45 4.44 -12.27
N ASP A 69 -16.80 4.90 -13.47
CA ASP A 69 -18.12 4.71 -14.05
C ASP A 69 -18.41 3.23 -14.37
N ARG A 70 -17.39 2.45 -14.67
CA ARG A 70 -17.51 1.02 -15.01
C ARG A 70 -17.46 0.10 -13.79
N ARG A 71 -16.94 0.52 -12.64
CA ARG A 71 -16.80 -0.37 -11.47
C ARG A 71 -18.16 -0.82 -10.95
N THR A 72 -18.20 -1.98 -10.29
CA THR A 72 -19.43 -2.50 -9.65
C THR A 72 -19.55 -2.11 -8.19
N ASP A 73 -18.66 -1.27 -7.67
CA ASP A 73 -18.58 -0.89 -6.26
C ASP A 73 -18.54 -2.10 -5.29
N PRO A 74 -17.67 -3.08 -5.53
CA PRO A 74 -17.57 -4.21 -4.63
C PRO A 74 -17.01 -3.76 -3.27
N VAL A 75 -17.30 -4.53 -2.22
CA VAL A 75 -16.81 -4.27 -0.86
C VAL A 75 -15.30 -4.10 -0.86
N GLY A 76 -14.79 -3.06 -0.19
CA GLY A 76 -13.35 -2.77 -0.13
C GLY A 76 -12.77 -2.07 -1.34
N SER A 77 -13.60 -1.55 -2.26
CA SER A 77 -13.11 -0.71 -3.35
C SER A 77 -12.59 0.63 -2.86
N LEU A 78 -11.53 1.12 -3.51
CA LEU A 78 -10.97 2.45 -3.27
C LEU A 78 -12.02 3.56 -3.44
N GLY A 79 -12.01 4.55 -2.55
CA GLY A 79 -12.79 5.77 -2.72
C GLY A 79 -12.26 6.65 -3.86
N LEU A 80 -13.10 7.62 -4.30
CA LEU A 80 -12.69 8.56 -5.35
C LEU A 80 -11.42 9.33 -4.98
N ALA A 81 -11.34 9.81 -3.74
CA ALA A 81 -10.17 10.58 -3.27
C ALA A 81 -8.88 9.75 -3.33
N ASP A 82 -8.95 8.47 -2.91
CA ASP A 82 -7.81 7.54 -2.97
C ASP A 82 -7.37 7.30 -4.41
N CYS A 83 -8.33 7.11 -5.32
CA CYS A 83 -8.05 6.94 -6.75
C CYS A 83 -7.39 8.17 -7.36
N LEU A 84 -7.87 9.38 -7.04
CA LEU A 84 -7.31 10.65 -7.53
C LEU A 84 -5.88 10.85 -7.02
N PHE A 85 -5.64 10.62 -5.73
CA PHE A 85 -4.30 10.71 -5.15
C PHE A 85 -3.36 9.68 -5.79
N MET A 86 -3.78 8.42 -5.86
CA MET A 86 -2.99 7.33 -6.43
C MET A 86 -2.62 7.58 -7.88
N THR A 87 -3.61 8.01 -8.71
CA THR A 87 -3.37 8.35 -10.11
C THR A 87 -2.36 9.49 -10.22
N ALA A 88 -2.53 10.60 -9.47
CA ALA A 88 -1.61 11.72 -9.49
C ALA A 88 -0.20 11.29 -9.07
N PHE A 89 -0.08 10.53 -7.98
CA PHE A 89 1.20 10.09 -7.45
C PHE A 89 1.97 9.21 -8.44
N VAL A 90 1.30 8.17 -8.97
CA VAL A 90 1.88 7.24 -9.95
C VAL A 90 2.27 7.97 -11.23
N SER A 91 1.43 8.86 -11.74
CA SER A 91 1.72 9.66 -12.95
C SER A 91 2.91 10.62 -12.76
N ILE A 92 3.16 11.12 -11.55
CA ILE A 92 4.32 11.98 -11.27
C ILE A 92 5.60 11.16 -11.16
N ILE A 93 5.56 10.02 -10.46
CA ILE A 93 6.72 9.13 -10.29
C ILE A 93 7.08 8.42 -11.58
N ARG A 94 6.07 8.02 -12.37
CA ARG A 94 6.21 7.29 -13.65
C ARG A 94 7.02 6.00 -13.50
N PRO A 95 6.61 5.09 -12.61
CA PRO A 95 7.28 3.81 -12.52
C PRO A 95 7.07 3.01 -13.81
N ARG A 96 8.09 2.26 -14.24
CA ARG A 96 7.94 1.36 -15.40
C ARG A 96 7.08 0.16 -15.06
N ARG A 97 7.16 -0.29 -13.82
CA ARG A 97 6.47 -1.46 -13.28
C ARG A 97 6.23 -1.29 -11.79
N MET A 98 5.12 -1.84 -11.30
CA MET A 98 4.76 -1.87 -9.89
C MET A 98 4.36 -3.27 -9.43
N ILE A 99 4.45 -3.49 -8.12
CA ILE A 99 3.84 -4.62 -7.45
C ILE A 99 2.78 -4.09 -6.48
N GLU A 100 1.65 -4.77 -6.46
CA GLU A 100 0.55 -4.55 -5.53
C GLU A 100 0.39 -5.80 -4.65
N ILE A 101 0.16 -5.59 -3.36
CA ILE A 101 -0.21 -6.64 -2.40
C ILE A 101 -1.64 -6.39 -1.94
N GLY A 102 -2.54 -7.32 -2.28
CA GLY A 102 -3.98 -7.18 -2.09
C GLY A 102 -4.67 -6.83 -3.40
N THR A 103 -5.06 -7.84 -4.18
CA THR A 103 -5.77 -7.64 -5.46
C THR A 103 -7.25 -7.34 -5.25
N GLY A 104 -7.89 -8.05 -4.31
CA GLY A 104 -9.32 -7.94 -4.08
C GLY A 104 -10.15 -8.13 -5.37
N SER A 105 -10.97 -7.14 -5.71
CA SER A 105 -11.73 -7.14 -6.98
C SER A 105 -10.85 -6.88 -8.21
N GLY A 106 -9.67 -6.26 -8.03
CA GLY A 106 -8.75 -5.81 -9.08
C GLY A 106 -8.99 -4.37 -9.56
N PHE A 107 -9.87 -3.62 -8.89
CA PHE A 107 -10.14 -2.24 -9.26
C PHE A 107 -8.89 -1.34 -9.09
N SER A 108 -8.19 -1.43 -7.95
CA SER A 108 -6.94 -0.72 -7.71
C SER A 108 -5.86 -1.06 -8.74
N SER A 109 -5.72 -2.35 -9.08
CA SER A 109 -4.80 -2.83 -10.12
C SER A 109 -5.07 -2.16 -11.48
N ALA A 110 -6.36 -2.01 -11.84
CA ALA A 110 -6.76 -1.34 -13.07
C ALA A 110 -6.42 0.16 -13.04
N VAL A 111 -6.67 0.85 -11.93
CA VAL A 111 -6.31 2.27 -11.75
C VAL A 111 -4.80 2.45 -11.84
N LEU A 112 -4.01 1.61 -11.18
CA LEU A 112 -2.54 1.63 -11.27
C LEU A 112 -2.05 1.43 -12.69
N ALA A 113 -2.56 0.43 -13.40
CA ALA A 113 -2.15 0.14 -14.77
C ALA A 113 -2.43 1.32 -15.72
N CYS A 114 -3.61 1.93 -15.61
CA CYS A 114 -3.96 3.12 -16.40
C CYS A 114 -3.13 4.35 -16.05
N ALA A 115 -2.75 4.52 -14.77
CA ALA A 115 -1.89 5.63 -14.33
C ALA A 115 -0.43 5.46 -14.79
N ILE A 116 0.07 4.21 -14.87
CA ILE A 116 1.43 3.92 -15.37
C ILE A 116 1.49 4.10 -16.90
N ASP A 117 0.49 3.62 -17.60
CA ASP A 117 0.50 3.53 -19.07
C ASP A 117 -0.84 4.00 -19.68
N PRO A 118 -1.13 5.31 -19.58
CA PRO A 118 -2.41 5.83 -20.07
C PRO A 118 -2.60 5.73 -21.60
N GLN A 119 -1.55 5.39 -22.33
CA GLN A 119 -1.57 5.26 -23.79
C GLN A 119 -1.41 3.82 -24.28
N GLY A 120 -1.20 2.86 -23.37
CA GLY A 120 -0.95 1.46 -23.74
C GLY A 120 0.39 1.22 -24.45
N ALA A 121 1.32 2.17 -24.35
CA ALA A 121 2.59 2.18 -25.09
C ALA A 121 3.79 1.64 -24.27
N ASN A 122 3.59 1.32 -22.99
CA ASN A 122 4.65 0.82 -22.12
C ASN A 122 5.19 -0.53 -22.66
N SER A 123 6.50 -0.62 -22.80
CA SER A 123 7.18 -1.86 -23.22
C SER A 123 7.17 -2.95 -22.14
N PHE A 124 6.95 -2.57 -20.88
CA PHE A 124 6.80 -3.53 -19.77
C PHE A 124 5.36 -4.04 -19.72
N LYS A 125 5.18 -5.31 -20.01
CA LYS A 125 3.90 -6.02 -19.89
C LYS A 125 4.11 -7.31 -19.08
N PRO A 126 3.47 -7.48 -17.91
CA PRO A 126 2.57 -6.53 -17.25
C PRO A 126 3.32 -5.33 -16.65
N CYS A 127 2.67 -4.19 -16.55
CA CYS A 127 3.18 -3.04 -15.80
C CYS A 127 2.77 -3.09 -14.31
N VAL A 128 1.74 -3.87 -13.97
CA VAL A 128 1.32 -4.19 -12.60
C VAL A 128 1.29 -5.70 -12.43
N ASP A 129 2.07 -6.22 -11.49
CA ASP A 129 1.91 -7.55 -10.92
C ASP A 129 1.18 -7.42 -9.57
N THR A 130 0.04 -8.06 -9.40
CA THR A 130 -0.76 -8.00 -8.18
C THR A 130 -0.85 -9.37 -7.52
N LEU A 131 -0.65 -9.41 -6.19
CA LEU A 131 -0.65 -10.64 -5.40
C LEU A 131 -1.83 -10.65 -4.43
N ASP A 132 -2.48 -11.81 -4.31
CA ASP A 132 -3.49 -12.04 -3.28
C ASP A 132 -3.28 -13.42 -2.64
N ALA A 133 -3.42 -13.47 -1.31
CA ALA A 133 -3.28 -14.71 -0.55
C ALA A 133 -4.42 -15.71 -0.82
N HIS A 134 -5.55 -15.23 -1.34
CA HIS A 134 -6.73 -16.01 -1.64
C HIS A 134 -6.94 -16.18 -3.14
N ALA A 135 -7.55 -17.28 -3.56
CA ALA A 135 -7.94 -17.50 -4.94
C ALA A 135 -9.27 -16.80 -5.29
N THR A 136 -10.11 -16.58 -4.28
CA THR A 136 -11.45 -16.00 -4.42
C THR A 136 -11.55 -14.67 -3.68
N TYR A 137 -12.38 -13.78 -4.21
CA TYR A 137 -12.61 -12.47 -3.65
C TYR A 137 -13.26 -12.54 -2.26
N PHE A 138 -12.80 -11.72 -1.31
CA PHE A 138 -13.25 -11.81 0.08
C PHE A 138 -14.72 -11.35 0.28
N GLY A 139 -15.22 -10.46 -0.57
CA GLY A 139 -16.59 -9.98 -0.53
C GLY A 139 -17.61 -10.93 -1.17
N ASP A 140 -17.15 -11.81 -2.07
CA ASP A 140 -17.96 -12.86 -2.68
C ASP A 140 -17.09 -14.04 -3.10
N ARG A 141 -17.21 -15.17 -2.40
CA ARG A 141 -16.41 -16.36 -2.61
C ARG A 141 -16.68 -17.11 -3.91
N GLU A 142 -17.72 -16.76 -4.65
CA GLU A 142 -18.00 -17.30 -5.97
C GLU A 142 -17.18 -16.59 -7.06
N LEU A 143 -16.68 -15.38 -6.78
CA LEU A 143 -15.88 -14.60 -7.72
C LEU A 143 -14.38 -14.86 -7.50
N PRO A 144 -13.59 -14.98 -8.58
CA PRO A 144 -12.14 -15.05 -8.47
C PRO A 144 -11.57 -13.68 -8.06
N VAL A 145 -10.42 -13.69 -7.42
CA VAL A 145 -9.63 -12.46 -7.21
C VAL A 145 -9.34 -11.80 -8.56
N GLY A 146 -9.46 -10.47 -8.63
CA GLY A 146 -9.23 -9.70 -9.85
C GLY A 146 -10.35 -9.78 -10.88
N PHE A 147 -11.56 -10.22 -10.50
CA PHE A 147 -12.69 -10.45 -11.43
C PHE A 147 -13.12 -9.21 -12.23
N GLU A 148 -12.85 -8.00 -11.73
CA GLU A 148 -13.16 -6.76 -12.45
C GLU A 148 -12.14 -6.40 -13.54
N ILE A 149 -10.89 -6.87 -13.44
CA ILE A 149 -9.80 -6.48 -14.35
C ILE A 149 -10.16 -6.62 -15.82
N PRO A 150 -10.68 -7.77 -16.31
CA PRO A 150 -10.98 -7.93 -17.74
C PRO A 150 -12.01 -6.91 -18.24
N ARG A 151 -12.98 -6.55 -17.41
CA ARG A 151 -14.02 -5.59 -17.75
C ARG A 151 -13.52 -4.14 -17.74
N LEU A 152 -12.63 -3.81 -16.80
CA LEU A 152 -12.14 -2.47 -16.61
C LEU A 152 -11.07 -2.08 -17.62
N ILE A 153 -10.12 -2.97 -17.89
CA ILE A 153 -8.95 -2.68 -18.72
C ILE A 153 -8.86 -3.54 -19.98
N GLY A 154 -10.00 -3.98 -20.52
CA GLY A 154 -10.03 -4.79 -21.76
C GLY A 154 -9.32 -4.14 -22.95
N GLU A 155 -9.17 -2.82 -22.97
CA GLU A 155 -8.39 -2.07 -23.97
C GLU A 155 -6.88 -2.12 -23.75
N PHE A 156 -6.43 -2.56 -22.56
CA PHE A 156 -5.02 -2.69 -22.15
C PHE A 156 -4.66 -4.14 -21.81
N PRO A 157 -4.83 -5.10 -22.72
CA PRO A 157 -4.61 -6.51 -22.42
C PRO A 157 -3.15 -6.74 -22.00
N GLY A 158 -2.97 -7.51 -20.92
CA GLY A 158 -1.66 -7.85 -20.38
C GLY A 158 -1.02 -6.77 -19.51
N SER A 159 -1.68 -5.65 -19.27
CA SER A 159 -1.14 -4.59 -18.38
C SER A 159 -1.11 -5.00 -16.90
N VAL A 160 -2.00 -5.90 -16.48
CA VAL A 160 -2.07 -6.46 -15.14
C VAL A 160 -1.89 -7.98 -15.18
N ARG A 161 -1.10 -8.51 -14.26
CA ARG A 161 -1.00 -9.96 -14.03
C ARG A 161 -1.36 -10.26 -12.58
N VAL A 162 -2.36 -11.12 -12.39
CA VAL A 162 -2.81 -11.57 -11.07
C VAL A 162 -2.06 -12.83 -10.66
N HIS A 163 -1.53 -12.83 -9.44
CA HIS A 163 -0.86 -13.94 -8.80
C HIS A 163 -1.66 -14.35 -7.56
N ALA A 164 -2.60 -15.27 -7.72
CA ALA A 164 -3.45 -15.79 -6.64
C ALA A 164 -3.57 -17.33 -6.74
N PRO A 165 -3.60 -18.06 -5.65
CA PRO A 165 -3.29 -17.62 -4.29
C PRO A 165 -1.77 -17.51 -4.07
N ARG A 166 -1.28 -16.31 -3.76
CA ARG A 166 0.15 -16.08 -3.45
C ARG A 166 0.28 -14.97 -2.41
N GLN A 167 1.08 -15.20 -1.38
CA GLN A 167 1.42 -14.17 -0.39
C GLN A 167 2.54 -13.26 -0.89
N SER A 168 2.79 -12.18 -0.16
CA SER A 168 3.79 -11.16 -0.51
C SER A 168 5.23 -11.68 -0.63
N ASP A 169 5.57 -12.83 -0.02
CA ASP A 169 6.88 -13.48 -0.20
C ASP A 169 7.13 -14.01 -1.62
N TYR A 170 6.06 -14.18 -2.42
CA TYR A 170 6.18 -14.59 -3.83
C TYR A 170 6.85 -13.53 -4.70
N ILE A 171 6.98 -12.29 -4.23
CA ILE A 171 7.66 -11.19 -4.93
C ILE A 171 9.07 -11.57 -5.41
N ARG A 172 9.77 -12.43 -4.68
CA ARG A 172 11.10 -12.95 -5.05
C ARG A 172 11.15 -13.66 -6.40
N ASN A 173 9.99 -14.12 -6.90
CA ASN A 173 9.84 -14.76 -8.21
C ASN A 173 9.46 -13.77 -9.31
N LEU A 174 9.14 -12.54 -8.94
CA LEU A 174 8.60 -11.53 -9.85
C LEU A 174 9.58 -10.39 -10.12
N ALA A 175 10.42 -10.04 -9.17
CA ALA A 175 11.31 -8.89 -9.27
C ALA A 175 12.73 -9.22 -8.77
N SER A 176 13.71 -8.56 -9.36
CA SER A 176 15.09 -8.56 -8.90
C SER A 176 15.29 -7.51 -7.79
N PRO A 177 16.30 -7.66 -6.92
CA PRO A 177 16.61 -6.64 -5.93
C PRO A 177 16.78 -5.24 -6.53
N ASN A 178 16.16 -4.22 -5.93
CA ASN A 178 16.17 -2.80 -6.37
C ASN A 178 15.57 -2.53 -7.76
N GLU A 179 14.80 -3.44 -8.33
CA GLU A 179 14.21 -3.28 -9.67
C GLU A 179 13.04 -2.28 -9.67
N LEU A 180 12.23 -2.28 -8.61
CA LEU A 180 11.00 -1.51 -8.56
C LEU A 180 11.23 -0.07 -8.08
N GLU A 181 10.56 0.88 -8.70
CA GLU A 181 10.48 2.27 -8.23
C GLU A 181 9.44 2.45 -7.12
N MET A 182 8.36 1.66 -7.18
CA MET A 182 7.21 1.75 -6.27
C MET A 182 6.59 0.39 -6.04
N ALA A 183 5.86 0.30 -4.91
CA ALA A 183 4.89 -0.77 -4.64
C ALA A 183 3.66 -0.20 -3.94
N PHE A 184 2.56 -0.99 -3.91
CA PHE A 184 1.33 -0.66 -3.22
C PHE A 184 0.95 -1.78 -2.25
N ILE A 185 0.58 -1.44 -1.02
CA ILE A 185 0.13 -2.38 0.02
C ILE A 185 -1.30 -2.05 0.40
N ASP A 186 -2.21 -2.98 0.10
CA ASP A 186 -3.64 -2.89 0.35
C ASP A 186 -4.23 -4.29 0.60
N ALA A 187 -3.62 -5.04 1.51
CA ALA A 187 -4.05 -6.41 1.82
C ALA A 187 -4.69 -6.49 3.21
N ASN A 188 -4.15 -7.29 4.12
CA ASN A 188 -4.66 -7.41 5.48
C ASN A 188 -4.22 -6.21 6.34
N HIS A 189 -5.19 -5.43 6.82
CA HIS A 189 -4.94 -4.22 7.62
C HIS A 189 -4.66 -4.47 9.10
N GLN A 190 -4.77 -5.72 9.57
CA GLN A 190 -4.43 -6.09 10.95
C GLN A 190 -2.91 -6.02 11.18
N HIS A 191 -2.52 -5.35 12.27
CA HIS A 191 -1.11 -5.37 12.68
C HIS A 191 -0.69 -6.79 13.11
N PRO A 192 0.43 -7.35 12.61
CA PRO A 192 1.56 -6.73 11.91
C PRO A 192 1.56 -6.97 10.38
N CYS A 193 0.44 -7.35 9.76
CA CYS A 193 0.42 -7.76 8.35
C CYS A 193 0.99 -6.70 7.40
N PRO A 194 0.62 -5.40 7.45
CA PRO A 194 1.21 -4.38 6.57
C PRO A 194 2.73 -4.21 6.80
N LEU A 195 3.20 -4.40 8.02
CA LEU A 195 4.64 -4.40 8.31
C LEU A 195 5.34 -5.59 7.66
N LEU A 196 4.75 -6.79 7.73
CA LEU A 196 5.31 -7.99 7.12
C LEU A 196 5.39 -7.84 5.60
N ASP A 197 4.32 -7.33 4.98
CA ASP A 197 4.29 -7.06 3.54
C ASP A 197 5.35 -6.04 3.13
N LEU A 198 5.50 -4.94 3.89
CA LEU A 198 6.57 -3.97 3.68
C LEU A 198 7.95 -4.63 3.72
N LEU A 199 8.25 -5.44 4.74
CA LEU A 199 9.54 -6.09 4.90
C LEU A 199 9.87 -7.04 3.75
N ARG A 200 8.88 -7.74 3.21
CA ARG A 200 9.01 -8.63 2.07
C ARG A 200 9.24 -7.88 0.75
N ILE A 201 8.69 -6.65 0.63
CA ILE A 201 8.79 -5.81 -0.57
C ILE A 201 10.09 -5.00 -0.60
N VAL A 202 10.55 -4.48 0.53
CA VAL A 202 11.71 -3.57 0.64
C VAL A 202 12.95 -4.04 -0.12
N PRO A 203 13.34 -5.33 -0.14
CA PRO A 203 14.50 -5.78 -0.91
C PRO A 203 14.42 -5.49 -2.42
N TYR A 204 13.22 -5.41 -2.96
CA TYR A 204 12.95 -5.29 -4.40
C TYR A 204 12.67 -3.85 -4.85
N VAL A 205 12.28 -2.97 -3.92
CA VAL A 205 12.11 -1.55 -4.21
C VAL A 205 13.46 -0.84 -4.02
N ARG A 206 13.85 0.00 -4.97
CA ARG A 206 15.12 0.75 -4.91
C ARG A 206 15.18 1.66 -3.68
N SER A 207 16.39 2.03 -3.27
CA SER A 207 16.61 3.06 -2.25
C SER A 207 15.93 4.35 -2.65
N ALA A 208 15.34 5.07 -1.67
CA ALA A 208 14.48 6.25 -1.89
C ALA A 208 13.28 6.00 -2.81
N GLY A 209 12.94 4.73 -3.11
CA GLY A 209 11.70 4.37 -3.78
C GLY A 209 10.48 4.58 -2.88
N TRP A 210 9.29 4.40 -3.41
CA TRP A 210 8.05 4.73 -2.73
C TRP A 210 7.18 3.50 -2.47
N ILE A 211 6.50 3.49 -1.33
CA ILE A 211 5.45 2.54 -1.01
C ILE A 211 4.16 3.33 -0.79
N LEU A 212 3.13 3.02 -1.55
CA LEU A 212 1.77 3.45 -1.26
C LEU A 212 1.18 2.51 -0.22
N LEU A 213 0.42 3.07 0.73
CA LEU A 213 -0.30 2.35 1.78
C LEU A 213 -1.75 2.79 1.74
N HIS A 214 -2.67 1.85 1.63
CA HIS A 214 -4.10 2.13 1.83
C HIS A 214 -4.50 1.98 3.29
N ASP A 215 -5.65 2.54 3.64
CA ASP A 215 -6.25 2.48 4.98
C ASP A 215 -5.34 3.01 6.11
N ILE A 216 -4.59 4.08 5.83
CA ILE A 216 -3.75 4.75 6.83
C ILE A 216 -4.55 5.51 7.90
N ARG A 217 -5.89 5.49 7.83
CA ARG A 217 -6.82 6.09 8.81
C ARG A 217 -7.95 5.13 9.22
N LEU A 218 -7.96 3.89 8.74
CA LEU A 218 -9.08 2.98 8.92
C LEU A 218 -9.40 2.73 10.40
N GLY A 219 -8.40 2.49 11.23
CA GLY A 219 -8.58 2.26 12.65
C GLY A 219 -9.27 3.44 13.34
N THR A 220 -8.75 4.66 13.12
CA THR A 220 -9.32 5.89 13.67
C THR A 220 -10.73 6.16 13.14
N LEU A 221 -10.98 6.02 11.84
CA LEU A 221 -12.30 6.25 11.22
C LEU A 221 -13.37 5.30 11.78
N VAL A 222 -13.03 4.02 11.96
CA VAL A 222 -13.95 3.04 12.54
C VAL A 222 -14.25 3.34 14.01
N GLU A 223 -13.23 3.71 14.80
CA GLU A 223 -13.45 4.10 16.20
C GLU A 223 -14.30 5.36 16.33
N GLU A 224 -14.05 6.37 15.51
CA GLU A 224 -14.86 7.61 15.50
C GLU A 224 -16.31 7.33 15.09
N SER A 225 -16.52 6.52 14.06
CA SER A 225 -17.85 6.11 13.63
C SER A 225 -18.63 5.43 14.78
N ARG A 226 -17.99 4.50 15.48
CA ARG A 226 -18.60 3.83 16.64
C ARG A 226 -18.91 4.81 17.78
N LYS A 227 -18.01 5.73 18.10
CA LYS A 227 -18.25 6.77 19.14
C LYS A 227 -19.43 7.66 18.79
N ASN A 228 -19.67 7.90 17.51
CA ASN A 228 -20.77 8.70 17.00
C ASN A 228 -22.05 7.87 16.76
N GLY A 229 -22.08 6.59 17.18
CA GLY A 229 -23.24 5.71 17.02
C GLY A 229 -23.50 5.26 15.58
N VAL A 230 -22.56 5.42 14.67
CA VAL A 230 -22.67 4.95 13.29
C VAL A 230 -22.34 3.45 13.25
N PRO A 231 -23.24 2.59 12.73
CA PRO A 231 -22.96 1.18 12.56
C PRO A 231 -21.78 0.96 11.60
N VAL A 232 -20.84 0.13 12.00
CA VAL A 232 -19.70 -0.30 11.16
C VAL A 232 -19.66 -1.82 11.09
N ALA A 233 -19.46 -2.34 9.90
CA ALA A 233 -19.53 -3.77 9.62
C ALA A 233 -18.27 -4.54 10.05
N TYR A 234 -17.18 -3.87 10.39
CA TYR A 234 -15.89 -4.48 10.71
C TYR A 234 -15.27 -3.88 11.98
N GLU A 235 -14.30 -4.58 12.53
CA GLU A 235 -13.53 -4.09 13.68
C GLU A 235 -12.50 -3.04 13.25
N ALA A 236 -12.11 -2.18 14.20
CA ALA A 236 -11.00 -1.26 13.95
C ALA A 236 -9.70 -2.04 13.77
N VAL A 237 -8.95 -1.71 12.73
CA VAL A 237 -7.65 -2.29 12.39
C VAL A 237 -6.66 -1.16 12.10
N PHE A 238 -5.48 -1.24 12.73
CA PHE A 238 -4.52 -0.14 12.78
C PHE A 238 -3.19 -0.43 12.08
N GLY A 239 -3.04 -1.58 11.43
CA GLY A 239 -1.74 -2.00 10.92
C GLY A 239 -1.11 -1.02 9.95
N ALA A 240 -1.85 -0.54 8.93
CA ALA A 240 -1.38 0.46 7.97
C ALA A 240 -1.24 1.85 8.60
N GLU A 241 -2.20 2.24 9.49
CA GLU A 241 -2.18 3.50 10.22
C GLU A 241 -0.93 3.62 11.10
N TRP A 242 -0.65 2.60 11.92
CA TRP A 242 0.55 2.59 12.77
C TRP A 242 1.84 2.54 11.95
N LEU A 243 1.86 1.83 10.84
CA LEU A 243 3.02 1.81 9.95
C LEU A 243 3.29 3.21 9.39
N PHE A 244 2.27 3.91 8.95
CA PHE A 244 2.37 5.28 8.44
C PHE A 244 2.77 6.28 9.54
N GLU A 245 2.15 6.21 10.73
CA GLU A 245 2.47 7.06 11.87
C GLU A 245 3.94 6.95 12.31
N GLU A 246 4.41 5.71 12.49
CA GLU A 246 5.77 5.43 12.99
C GLU A 246 6.86 5.66 11.94
N TRP A 247 6.48 5.97 10.69
CA TRP A 247 7.44 6.21 9.61
C TRP A 247 8.19 7.53 9.82
N PRO A 248 9.53 7.50 9.99
CA PRO A 248 10.28 8.70 10.39
C PRO A 248 10.83 9.51 9.22
N TRP A 249 10.70 9.02 7.97
CA TRP A 249 11.18 9.72 6.78
C TRP A 249 10.04 10.39 6.04
N THR A 250 10.32 10.86 4.82
CA THR A 250 9.33 11.53 3.97
C THR A 250 8.09 10.66 3.85
N LYS A 251 6.97 11.24 4.19
CA LYS A 251 5.65 10.64 4.04
C LYS A 251 4.63 11.69 3.59
N ILE A 252 3.72 11.28 2.73
CA ILE A 252 2.70 12.13 2.13
C ILE A 252 1.35 11.52 2.48
N ASP A 253 0.48 12.35 3.05
CA ASP A 253 -0.86 12.00 3.46
C ASP A 253 -1.83 12.44 2.36
N GLY A 254 -2.46 11.49 1.69
CA GLY A 254 -3.48 11.68 0.66
C GLY A 254 -4.91 11.49 1.15
N GLY A 255 -5.12 11.32 2.45
CA GLY A 255 -6.41 11.01 3.06
C GLY A 255 -6.41 9.61 3.68
N ASN A 256 -7.20 8.68 3.16
CA ASN A 256 -7.14 7.27 3.59
C ASN A 256 -6.03 6.47 2.89
N ILE A 257 -5.36 7.07 1.92
CA ILE A 257 -4.16 6.55 1.25
C ILE A 257 -2.96 7.43 1.58
N GLY A 258 -1.79 6.83 1.75
CA GLY A 258 -0.56 7.55 2.01
C GLY A 258 0.62 7.00 1.21
N ALA A 259 1.68 7.80 1.10
CA ALA A 259 2.93 7.38 0.49
C ALA A 259 4.07 7.54 1.49
N ILE A 260 4.91 6.52 1.61
CA ILE A 260 6.13 6.53 2.42
C ILE A 260 7.35 6.34 1.52
N GLN A 261 8.39 7.15 1.71
CA GLN A 261 9.64 7.01 0.99
C GLN A 261 10.60 6.11 1.76
N LEU A 262 11.16 5.12 1.09
CA LEU A 262 12.17 4.25 1.70
C LEU A 262 13.45 5.05 2.02
N PRO A 263 14.16 4.73 3.13
CA PRO A 263 15.45 5.34 3.43
C PRO A 263 16.50 4.94 2.39
N MET A 264 17.56 5.73 2.29
CA MET A 264 18.72 5.39 1.46
C MET A 264 19.40 4.11 1.94
N GLU A 265 19.47 3.92 3.25
CA GLU A 265 20.04 2.74 3.88
C GLU A 265 18.94 1.89 4.52
N ARG A 266 18.77 0.66 4.05
CA ARG A 266 17.72 -0.25 4.56
C ARG A 266 17.86 -0.55 6.05
N LYS A 267 19.09 -0.57 6.57
CA LYS A 267 19.35 -0.77 7.99
C LYS A 267 18.66 0.27 8.89
N ALA A 268 18.38 1.47 8.37
CA ALA A 268 17.64 2.48 9.11
C ALA A 268 16.21 2.05 9.47
N LEU A 269 15.61 1.11 8.73
CA LEU A 269 14.28 0.55 9.01
C LEU A 269 14.17 -0.14 10.38
N TRP A 270 15.28 -0.57 10.97
CA TRP A 270 15.26 -1.24 12.27
C TRP A 270 14.62 -0.41 13.40
N GLY A 271 14.78 0.92 13.37
CA GLY A 271 14.19 1.81 14.38
C GLY A 271 12.67 1.77 14.40
N PRO A 272 11.98 2.15 13.30
CA PRO A 272 10.51 2.09 13.21
C PRO A 272 9.98 0.66 13.41
N MET A 273 10.63 -0.36 12.87
CA MET A 273 10.23 -1.75 13.09
C MET A 273 10.17 -2.11 14.58
N ARG A 274 11.17 -1.74 15.36
CA ARG A 274 11.16 -1.97 16.82
C ARG A 274 9.97 -1.32 17.51
N ARG A 275 9.59 -0.11 17.08
CA ARG A 275 8.45 0.58 17.68
C ARG A 275 7.16 -0.13 17.32
N LEU A 276 6.99 -0.50 16.04
CA LEU A 276 5.83 -1.25 15.58
C LEU A 276 5.70 -2.61 16.26
N MET A 277 6.79 -3.34 16.44
CA MET A 277 6.77 -4.63 17.14
C MET A 277 6.42 -4.53 18.63
N LYS A 278 6.38 -3.33 19.21
CA LYS A 278 5.87 -3.10 20.56
C LYS A 278 4.36 -2.85 20.61
N ARG A 279 3.73 -2.58 19.46
CA ARG A 279 2.27 -2.44 19.36
C ARG A 279 1.62 -3.82 19.53
N PRO A 280 0.41 -3.89 20.10
CA PRO A 280 -0.31 -5.16 20.22
C PRO A 280 -0.64 -5.71 18.83
N PHE A 281 -0.42 -7.01 18.63
CA PHE A 281 -0.87 -7.66 17.40
C PHE A 281 -2.39 -7.78 17.40
N GLU A 282 -3.01 -7.43 16.28
CA GLU A 282 -4.47 -7.45 16.08
C GLU A 282 -4.97 -8.79 15.55
N VAL A 283 -4.23 -9.86 15.79
CA VAL A 283 -4.50 -11.20 15.30
C VAL A 283 -4.78 -12.16 16.45
N CYS A 284 -5.40 -13.30 16.16
CA CYS A 284 -5.63 -14.34 17.16
C CYS A 284 -4.30 -14.98 17.62
N GLU A 285 -4.34 -15.63 18.79
CA GLU A 285 -3.14 -16.22 19.40
C GLU A 285 -2.45 -17.27 18.50
N GLU A 286 -3.23 -18.04 17.75
CA GLU A 286 -2.70 -19.02 16.79
C GLU A 286 -1.85 -18.37 15.69
N SER A 287 -2.32 -17.26 15.15
CA SER A 287 -1.62 -16.51 14.11
C SER A 287 -0.43 -15.71 14.65
N TYR A 288 -0.45 -15.34 15.93
CA TYR A 288 0.58 -14.49 16.54
C TYR A 288 1.99 -15.09 16.42
N ARG A 289 2.18 -16.34 16.81
CA ARG A 289 3.50 -16.99 16.78
C ARG A 289 4.04 -17.06 15.37
N ARG A 290 3.23 -17.51 14.43
CA ARG A 290 3.60 -17.61 13.02
C ARG A 290 4.01 -16.22 12.47
N LEU A 291 3.17 -15.21 12.62
CA LEU A 291 3.45 -13.86 12.11
C LEU A 291 4.68 -13.23 12.76
N ARG A 292 4.89 -13.45 14.04
CA ARG A 292 6.11 -13.00 14.72
C ARG A 292 7.37 -13.60 14.10
N ASP A 293 7.35 -14.89 13.84
CA ASP A 293 8.49 -15.61 13.27
C ASP A 293 8.73 -15.18 11.80
N GLU A 294 7.66 -15.02 11.01
CA GLU A 294 7.71 -14.50 9.64
C GLU A 294 8.26 -13.06 9.58
N VAL A 295 7.83 -12.16 10.48
CA VAL A 295 8.40 -10.81 10.58
C VAL A 295 9.88 -10.87 10.93
N GLY A 296 10.27 -11.75 11.85
CA GLY A 296 11.67 -11.94 12.23
C GLY A 296 12.53 -12.46 11.08
N GLU A 297 11.98 -13.34 10.25
CA GLU A 297 12.67 -13.86 9.05
C GLU A 297 12.80 -12.76 7.98
N ALA A 298 11.72 -12.08 7.64
CA ALA A 298 11.73 -11.00 6.66
C ALA A 298 12.67 -9.86 7.07
N ALA A 299 12.74 -9.57 8.37
CA ALA A 299 13.65 -8.58 8.92
C ALA A 299 15.13 -8.94 8.71
N ARG A 300 15.50 -10.20 8.85
CA ARG A 300 16.88 -10.65 8.60
C ARG A 300 17.35 -10.41 7.15
N MET A 301 16.43 -10.36 6.20
CA MET A 301 16.76 -10.06 4.81
C MET A 301 17.16 -8.58 4.57
N LEU A 302 16.98 -7.70 5.57
CA LEU A 302 17.40 -6.29 5.48
C LEU A 302 18.86 -6.08 5.94
N SER A 303 19.48 -7.07 6.55
CA SER A 303 20.87 -6.99 7.02
C SER A 303 21.85 -7.32 5.90
#